data_6447f910ecd4a19ea5c5dd50109efa3d
#
_entry.id   6447f910ecd4a19ea5c5dd50109efa3d
#
_cell.length_a   1.000
_cell.length_b   1.000
_cell.length_c   1.000
_cell.angle_alpha   90.00
_cell.angle_beta   90.00
_cell.angle_gamma   90.00
#
_symmetry.space_group_name_H-M   'P 1'
#
loop_
_entity.id
_entity.type
_entity.pdbx_description
1 polymer ?
#
loop_
_entity_poly.entity_id
_entity_poly.type
_entity_poly.pdbx_seq_one_letter_code
_entity_poly.pdbx_strand_id
1 'polypeptide(L)'
;MNILNQPGFKSFFTYVLGFIFLTLFIYLGIPFFFDYENNKSDLEKKIFENFGLNLDLTNEVKYNIFPSPRLNLKNVEILNFSESSNNIGSVEKVILKIPFKKLVNFQMLDFDSAELINAVINIENSEINNFKNYLDNKVHEKSIQLIKSKINLSNKENLLLSANIKKLRISGKGLFSKLVLKGKIFDTKIKINYQNKKFNKNPAKNVAINFPEIGLNLKLRINPDKKNNETTHGNARVFFPNNQMYFDYILNNKVLSISSSRLINNYFKGQLFGDLFLFPFLIFDLNLDINLLKFKNILNSKFIKNNKFLGKLIPINKKINGKINVKINKIPSSSNIINSGSANLEFKNTVLVVKKIKLNINNIGNINLMGKILQQKKKKLFIFNAKINLDNSEIFYSRFLIPKKSRIDLVPINFHGKIDLESYKISLDKLYFENESGQKELDEEELFFLQERINEIFSQNSLNNILKYQNLRKIIQSFFN
;
A
#
# COMPACT_ATOMS: atom_id res chain seq x y z
N MET A 1 -45.06 39.12 -38.43
CA MET A 1 -45.94 37.99 -38.70
C MET A 1 -45.21 36.68 -38.44
N ASN A 2 -45.51 35.97 -37.33
CA ASN A 2 -44.74 34.81 -36.91
C ASN A 2 -45.13 33.59 -37.74
N ILE A 3 -44.32 33.23 -38.71
CA ILE A 3 -44.49 32.08 -39.62
C ILE A 3 -44.60 30.75 -38.83
N LEU A 4 -44.07 30.69 -37.61
CA LEU A 4 -44.10 29.52 -36.74
C LEU A 4 -45.49 29.14 -36.17
N ASN A 5 -46.49 29.99 -36.31
CA ASN A 5 -47.85 29.76 -35.76
C ASN A 5 -48.91 29.33 -36.76
N GLN A 6 -48.57 29.11 -38.04
CA GLN A 6 -49.50 28.58 -39.02
C GLN A 6 -49.72 27.06 -38.76
N PRO A 7 -50.96 26.59 -38.69
CA PRO A 7 -51.27 25.18 -38.38
C PRO A 7 -50.68 24.19 -39.39
N GLY A 8 -50.54 24.56 -40.65
CA GLY A 8 -49.81 23.74 -41.63
C GLY A 8 -48.36 23.58 -41.45
N PHE A 9 -47.66 24.59 -40.88
CA PHE A 9 -46.20 24.52 -40.62
C PHE A 9 -45.92 23.61 -39.44
N LYS A 10 -46.75 23.61 -38.39
CA LYS A 10 -46.62 22.69 -37.25
C LYS A 10 -46.81 21.24 -37.67
N SER A 11 -47.81 20.96 -38.50
CA SER A 11 -48.09 19.63 -39.04
C SER A 11 -46.93 19.14 -39.91
N PHE A 12 -46.44 19.95 -40.83
CA PHE A 12 -45.30 19.63 -41.68
C PHE A 12 -44.03 19.34 -40.86
N PHE A 13 -43.75 20.18 -39.86
CA PHE A 13 -42.60 19.97 -38.98
C PHE A 13 -42.72 18.66 -38.18
N THR A 14 -43.90 18.28 -37.73
CA THR A 14 -44.14 17.01 -37.02
C THR A 14 -43.91 15.80 -37.95
N TYR A 15 -44.33 15.85 -39.20
CA TYR A 15 -44.06 14.78 -40.17
C TYR A 15 -42.56 14.67 -40.51
N VAL A 16 -41.88 15.79 -40.72
CA VAL A 16 -40.44 15.81 -40.96
C VAL A 16 -39.66 15.22 -39.74
N LEU A 17 -40.03 15.64 -38.52
CA LEU A 17 -39.45 15.12 -37.31
C LEU A 17 -39.69 13.60 -37.16
N GLY A 18 -40.94 13.15 -37.41
CA GLY A 18 -41.30 11.72 -37.41
C GLY A 18 -40.48 10.90 -38.41
N PHE A 19 -40.31 11.43 -39.62
CA PHE A 19 -39.49 10.80 -40.64
C PHE A 19 -38.04 10.70 -40.25
N ILE A 20 -37.45 11.75 -39.63
CA ILE A 20 -36.09 11.75 -39.12
C ILE A 20 -35.94 10.69 -38.01
N PHE A 21 -36.89 10.61 -37.07
CA PHE A 21 -36.89 9.59 -36.02
C PHE A 21 -36.96 8.17 -36.56
N LEU A 22 -37.85 7.94 -37.52
CA LEU A 22 -38.00 6.65 -38.17
C LEU A 22 -36.73 6.22 -38.90
N THR A 23 -36.12 7.13 -39.66
CA THR A 23 -34.84 6.87 -40.36
C THR A 23 -33.69 6.59 -39.38
N LEU A 24 -33.61 7.35 -38.28
CA LEU A 24 -32.63 7.12 -37.22
C LEU A 24 -32.85 5.75 -36.56
N PHE A 25 -34.09 5.37 -36.28
CA PHE A 25 -34.43 4.09 -35.67
C PHE A 25 -34.04 2.90 -36.57
N ILE A 26 -34.38 3.00 -37.89
CA ILE A 26 -33.94 2.00 -38.88
C ILE A 26 -32.43 1.91 -38.93
N TYR A 27 -31.73 3.05 -38.98
CA TYR A 27 -30.29 3.11 -39.01
C TYR A 27 -29.65 2.44 -37.77
N LEU A 28 -30.18 2.69 -36.59
CA LEU A 28 -29.73 2.05 -35.33
C LEU A 28 -30.05 0.54 -35.30
N GLY A 29 -31.05 0.10 -36.05
CA GLY A 29 -31.47 -1.29 -36.14
C GLY A 29 -30.61 -2.15 -37.08
N ILE A 30 -29.87 -1.57 -38.01
CA ILE A 30 -29.05 -2.30 -38.98
C ILE A 30 -28.19 -3.43 -38.35
N PRO A 31 -27.46 -3.19 -37.24
CA PRO A 31 -26.60 -4.22 -36.66
C PRO A 31 -27.34 -5.42 -36.07
N PHE A 32 -28.67 -5.37 -35.88
CA PHE A 32 -29.42 -6.58 -35.49
C PHE A 32 -29.42 -7.67 -36.57
N PHE A 33 -29.21 -7.31 -37.83
CA PHE A 33 -29.18 -8.20 -38.97
C PHE A 33 -27.78 -8.73 -39.30
N PHE A 34 -26.75 -8.35 -38.49
CA PHE A 34 -25.41 -8.88 -38.69
C PHE A 34 -25.28 -10.30 -38.13
N ASP A 35 -24.70 -11.18 -38.91
CA ASP A 35 -24.40 -12.55 -38.50
C ASP A 35 -23.12 -12.58 -37.63
N TYR A 36 -23.30 -12.36 -36.34
CA TYR A 36 -22.19 -12.37 -35.39
C TYR A 36 -21.65 -13.77 -35.14
N GLU A 37 -22.48 -14.80 -35.20
CA GLU A 37 -22.08 -16.18 -34.87
C GLU A 37 -21.10 -16.74 -35.91
N ASN A 38 -21.33 -16.54 -37.19
CA ASN A 38 -20.43 -17.00 -38.24
C ASN A 38 -19.21 -16.10 -38.42
N ASN A 39 -19.25 -14.87 -37.84
CA ASN A 39 -18.12 -13.91 -37.93
C ASN A 39 -17.41 -13.67 -36.60
N LYS A 40 -17.42 -14.64 -35.66
CA LYS A 40 -16.75 -14.51 -34.35
C LYS A 40 -15.25 -14.25 -34.50
N SER A 41 -14.58 -14.98 -35.38
CA SER A 41 -13.13 -14.82 -35.63
C SER A 41 -12.78 -13.42 -36.14
N ASP A 42 -13.59 -12.85 -37.04
CA ASP A 42 -13.39 -11.47 -37.50
C ASP A 42 -13.65 -10.46 -36.39
N LEU A 43 -14.62 -10.73 -35.50
CA LEU A 43 -14.90 -9.89 -34.34
C LEU A 43 -13.75 -9.92 -33.33
N GLU A 44 -13.20 -11.09 -33.04
CA GLU A 44 -12.00 -11.27 -32.20
C GLU A 44 -10.83 -10.49 -32.74
N LYS A 45 -10.56 -10.61 -34.05
CA LYS A 45 -9.51 -9.86 -34.75
C LYS A 45 -9.72 -8.35 -34.61
N LYS A 46 -10.93 -7.85 -34.82
CA LYS A 46 -11.28 -6.43 -34.64
C LYS A 46 -11.08 -5.96 -33.18
N ILE A 47 -11.44 -6.78 -32.20
CA ILE A 47 -11.23 -6.47 -30.78
C ILE A 47 -9.73 -6.41 -30.50
N PHE A 48 -8.95 -7.34 -31.04
CA PHE A 48 -7.49 -7.34 -30.90
C PHE A 48 -6.86 -6.10 -31.55
N GLU A 49 -7.25 -5.75 -32.77
CA GLU A 49 -6.77 -4.56 -33.46
C GLU A 49 -7.10 -3.28 -32.71
N ASN A 50 -8.32 -3.18 -32.13
CA ASN A 50 -8.80 -2.01 -31.42
C ASN A 50 -8.24 -1.85 -30.02
N PHE A 51 -8.09 -2.95 -29.28
CA PHE A 51 -7.77 -2.92 -27.84
C PHE A 51 -6.52 -3.74 -27.49
N GLY A 52 -5.96 -4.52 -28.43
CA GLY A 52 -4.90 -5.48 -28.15
C GLY A 52 -5.31 -6.56 -27.12
N LEU A 53 -6.61 -6.79 -26.99
CA LEU A 53 -7.18 -7.84 -26.14
C LEU A 53 -7.42 -9.07 -26.99
N ASN A 54 -6.75 -10.16 -26.65
CA ASN A 54 -6.98 -11.45 -27.28
C ASN A 54 -8.10 -12.16 -26.50
N LEU A 55 -9.29 -12.23 -27.10
CA LEU A 55 -10.50 -12.79 -26.47
C LEU A 55 -10.93 -14.01 -27.26
N ASP A 56 -11.43 -15.03 -26.57
CA ASP A 56 -12.10 -16.18 -27.17
C ASP A 56 -13.62 -16.03 -26.96
N LEU A 57 -14.36 -15.93 -28.08
CA LEU A 57 -15.79 -15.69 -28.12
C LEU A 57 -16.57 -16.99 -28.31
N THR A 58 -16.56 -17.85 -27.30
CA THR A 58 -17.29 -19.13 -27.35
C THR A 58 -18.81 -18.95 -27.29
N ASN A 59 -19.29 -17.91 -26.61
CA ASN A 59 -20.71 -17.69 -26.34
C ASN A 59 -21.37 -16.69 -27.29
N GLU A 60 -22.71 -16.53 -27.15
CA GLU A 60 -23.55 -15.67 -27.97
C GLU A 60 -23.16 -14.18 -27.88
N VAL A 61 -23.17 -13.52 -29.04
CA VAL A 61 -22.93 -12.08 -29.19
C VAL A 61 -24.26 -11.38 -29.38
N LYS A 62 -24.61 -10.41 -28.50
CA LYS A 62 -25.87 -9.66 -28.58
C LYS A 62 -25.63 -8.17 -28.85
N TYR A 63 -26.31 -7.66 -29.88
CA TYR A 63 -26.35 -6.22 -30.12
C TYR A 63 -27.46 -5.55 -29.28
N ASN A 64 -27.19 -4.35 -28.76
CA ASN A 64 -28.12 -3.52 -28.02
C ASN A 64 -28.00 -2.04 -28.43
N ILE A 65 -29.12 -1.35 -28.61
CA ILE A 65 -29.17 0.07 -28.99
C ILE A 65 -28.95 0.98 -27.77
N PHE A 66 -29.58 0.66 -26.65
CA PHE A 66 -29.63 1.54 -25.47
C PHE A 66 -28.60 1.16 -24.41
N PRO A 67 -28.04 2.18 -23.68
CA PRO A 67 -28.15 3.64 -23.84
C PRO A 67 -27.29 4.19 -25.00
N SER A 68 -26.50 3.37 -25.68
CA SER A 68 -25.78 3.64 -26.93
C SER A 68 -25.57 2.32 -27.66
N PRO A 69 -25.37 2.31 -29.00
CA PRO A 69 -25.08 1.12 -29.77
C PRO A 69 -23.91 0.36 -29.19
N ARG A 70 -24.07 -0.97 -28.93
CA ARG A 70 -23.07 -1.80 -28.29
C ARG A 70 -23.26 -3.28 -28.57
N LEU A 71 -22.16 -4.04 -28.52
CA LEU A 71 -22.19 -5.49 -28.40
C LEU A 71 -22.01 -5.90 -26.94
N ASN A 72 -22.80 -6.86 -26.53
CA ASN A 72 -22.65 -7.55 -25.24
C ASN A 72 -22.21 -8.97 -25.49
N LEU A 73 -21.05 -9.34 -24.92
CA LEU A 73 -20.47 -10.67 -24.98
C LEU A 73 -20.53 -11.24 -23.55
N LYS A 74 -20.90 -12.50 -23.40
CA LYS A 74 -20.99 -13.16 -22.09
C LYS A 74 -19.99 -14.29 -21.99
N ASN A 75 -19.44 -14.49 -20.78
CA ASN A 75 -18.51 -15.58 -20.42
C ASN A 75 -17.37 -15.72 -21.43
N VAL A 76 -16.61 -14.65 -21.59
CA VAL A 76 -15.50 -14.55 -22.54
C VAL A 76 -14.20 -14.95 -21.85
N GLU A 77 -13.37 -15.73 -22.52
CA GLU A 77 -12.02 -16.04 -22.05
C GLU A 77 -11.01 -14.98 -22.53
N ILE A 78 -10.05 -14.64 -21.67
CA ILE A 78 -8.94 -13.75 -22.01
C ILE A 78 -7.71 -14.62 -22.26
N LEU A 79 -7.24 -14.61 -23.49
CA LEU A 79 -6.00 -15.27 -23.89
C LEU A 79 -4.81 -14.35 -23.60
N ASN A 80 -3.62 -14.93 -23.58
CA ASN A 80 -2.39 -14.20 -23.24
C ASN A 80 -2.16 -12.97 -24.14
N PHE A 81 -1.49 -11.95 -23.62
CA PHE A 81 -1.04 -10.76 -24.34
C PHE A 81 0.09 -11.04 -25.36
N SER A 82 0.72 -12.19 -25.28
CA SER A 82 1.66 -12.73 -26.27
C SER A 82 0.95 -13.74 -27.17
N GLU A 83 1.57 -14.11 -28.28
CA GLU A 83 1.04 -15.06 -29.27
C GLU A 83 0.78 -16.49 -28.72
N SER A 84 1.06 -16.74 -27.44
CA SER A 84 0.75 -18.01 -26.78
C SER A 84 -0.76 -18.12 -26.47
N SER A 85 -1.35 -19.24 -26.81
CA SER A 85 -2.79 -19.56 -26.64
C SER A 85 -3.22 -19.82 -25.18
N ASN A 86 -2.39 -19.48 -24.20
CA ASN A 86 -2.69 -19.73 -22.79
C ASN A 86 -3.78 -18.79 -22.28
N ASN A 87 -4.80 -19.37 -21.64
CA ASN A 87 -5.85 -18.61 -20.97
C ASN A 87 -5.29 -17.95 -19.70
N ILE A 88 -5.39 -16.62 -19.63
CA ILE A 88 -4.96 -15.84 -18.46
C ILE A 88 -6.15 -15.38 -17.59
N GLY A 89 -7.39 -15.64 -18.02
CA GLY A 89 -8.54 -15.26 -17.22
C GLY A 89 -9.87 -15.35 -17.95
N SER A 90 -10.90 -14.96 -17.24
CA SER A 90 -12.28 -14.94 -17.74
C SER A 90 -13.00 -13.65 -17.41
N VAL A 91 -13.99 -13.30 -18.22
CA VAL A 91 -14.85 -12.13 -18.04
C VAL A 91 -16.31 -12.56 -18.14
N GLU A 92 -17.10 -12.27 -17.13
CA GLU A 92 -18.53 -12.58 -17.15
C GLU A 92 -19.25 -11.81 -18.26
N LYS A 93 -18.90 -10.53 -18.46
CA LYS A 93 -19.52 -9.68 -19.47
C LYS A 93 -18.55 -8.68 -20.06
N VAL A 94 -18.45 -8.64 -21.39
CA VAL A 94 -17.76 -7.58 -22.15
C VAL A 94 -18.80 -6.72 -22.87
N ILE A 95 -18.64 -5.40 -22.78
CA ILE A 95 -19.47 -4.43 -23.48
C ILE A 95 -18.57 -3.64 -24.42
N LEU A 96 -18.80 -3.76 -25.73
CA LEU A 96 -18.11 -3.02 -26.77
C LEU A 96 -19.01 -1.91 -27.31
N LYS A 97 -18.65 -0.65 -27.08
CA LYS A 97 -19.44 0.49 -27.58
C LYS A 97 -19.07 0.79 -29.03
N ILE A 98 -20.09 0.91 -29.87
CA ILE A 98 -19.95 1.16 -31.30
C ILE A 98 -20.22 2.63 -31.57
N PRO A 99 -19.36 3.35 -32.29
CA PRO A 99 -19.63 4.71 -32.71
C PRO A 99 -20.80 4.74 -33.73
N PHE A 100 -21.69 5.71 -33.59
CA PHE A 100 -22.85 5.84 -34.46
C PHE A 100 -22.51 5.78 -35.96
N LYS A 101 -21.40 6.33 -36.37
CA LYS A 101 -20.97 6.40 -37.79
C LYS A 101 -20.53 5.02 -38.37
N LYS A 102 -20.47 3.97 -37.57
CA LYS A 102 -19.91 2.66 -37.94
C LYS A 102 -20.94 1.50 -37.88
N LEU A 103 -22.22 1.82 -38.03
CA LEU A 103 -23.32 0.84 -37.87
C LEU A 103 -23.79 0.23 -39.19
N VAL A 104 -23.34 0.74 -40.32
CA VAL A 104 -23.94 0.41 -41.64
C VAL A 104 -23.54 -0.98 -42.15
N ASN A 105 -22.33 -1.41 -41.88
CA ASN A 105 -21.76 -2.67 -42.38
C ASN A 105 -20.90 -3.36 -41.31
N PHE A 106 -21.00 -4.68 -41.22
CA PHE A 106 -20.18 -5.47 -40.32
C PHE A 106 -18.68 -5.26 -40.55
N GLN A 107 -18.23 -5.15 -41.79
CA GLN A 107 -16.83 -4.89 -42.13
C GLN A 107 -16.30 -3.54 -41.61
N MET A 108 -17.20 -2.53 -41.55
CA MET A 108 -16.89 -1.19 -41.02
C MET A 108 -17.04 -1.08 -39.50
N LEU A 109 -17.45 -2.18 -38.83
CA LEU A 109 -17.67 -2.22 -37.40
C LEU A 109 -16.39 -1.86 -36.69
N ASP A 110 -16.47 -0.91 -35.77
CA ASP A 110 -15.38 -0.39 -34.97
C ASP A 110 -15.85 -0.12 -33.56
N PHE A 111 -14.96 0.04 -32.60
CA PHE A 111 -15.33 0.18 -31.20
C PHE A 111 -14.64 1.40 -30.58
N ASP A 112 -15.38 2.20 -29.81
CA ASP A 112 -14.86 3.36 -29.07
C ASP A 112 -14.29 2.97 -27.70
N SER A 113 -14.90 1.98 -27.06
CA SER A 113 -14.47 1.52 -25.74
C SER A 113 -14.90 0.09 -25.47
N ALA A 114 -14.10 -0.60 -24.65
CA ALA A 114 -14.41 -1.91 -24.09
C ALA A 114 -14.58 -1.79 -22.56
N GLU A 115 -15.67 -2.37 -22.03
CA GLU A 115 -15.90 -2.49 -20.59
C GLU A 115 -15.96 -3.99 -20.24
N LEU A 116 -15.01 -4.44 -19.41
CA LEU A 116 -14.92 -5.79 -18.89
C LEU A 116 -15.49 -5.80 -17.47
N ILE A 117 -16.57 -6.54 -17.26
CA ILE A 117 -17.29 -6.59 -15.99
C ILE A 117 -17.09 -7.94 -15.33
N ASN A 118 -16.78 -7.96 -14.05
CA ASN A 118 -16.52 -9.15 -13.25
C ASN A 118 -15.41 -10.02 -13.87
N ALA A 119 -14.35 -9.38 -14.39
CA ALA A 119 -13.18 -10.08 -14.91
C ALA A 119 -12.31 -10.64 -13.79
N VAL A 120 -11.79 -11.85 -13.98
CA VAL A 120 -10.74 -12.45 -13.17
C VAL A 120 -9.54 -12.66 -14.06
N ILE A 121 -8.45 -11.92 -13.79
CA ILE A 121 -7.22 -11.96 -14.59
C ILE A 121 -6.10 -12.49 -13.71
N ASN A 122 -5.43 -13.54 -14.18
CA ASN A 122 -4.30 -14.16 -13.50
C ASN A 122 -3.03 -13.89 -14.31
N ILE A 123 -2.13 -13.10 -13.76
CA ILE A 123 -0.88 -12.72 -14.41
C ILE A 123 0.25 -13.48 -13.70
N GLU A 124 1.01 -14.26 -14.46
CA GLU A 124 2.23 -14.85 -13.94
C GLU A 124 3.35 -13.83 -13.88
N ASN A 125 4.28 -14.03 -12.96
CA ASN A 125 5.43 -13.14 -12.78
C ASN A 125 6.30 -13.05 -14.05
N SER A 126 6.40 -14.14 -14.81
CA SER A 126 7.05 -14.21 -16.12
C SER A 126 6.41 -13.27 -17.16
N GLU A 127 5.10 -13.07 -17.09
CA GLU A 127 4.30 -12.30 -18.05
C GLU A 127 4.21 -10.80 -17.73
N ILE A 128 4.78 -10.35 -16.61
CA ILE A 128 4.71 -8.93 -16.21
C ILE A 128 5.34 -8.02 -17.26
N ASN A 129 6.44 -8.45 -17.89
CA ASN A 129 7.08 -7.68 -18.95
C ASN A 129 6.18 -7.54 -20.18
N ASN A 130 5.45 -8.59 -20.54
CA ASN A 130 4.50 -8.55 -21.64
C ASN A 130 3.35 -7.60 -21.35
N PHE A 131 2.82 -7.62 -20.12
CA PHE A 131 1.82 -6.67 -19.66
C PHE A 131 2.35 -5.22 -19.64
N LYS A 132 3.59 -5.01 -19.20
CA LYS A 132 4.26 -3.70 -19.25
C LYS A 132 4.40 -3.21 -20.69
N ASN A 133 4.85 -4.07 -21.62
CA ASN A 133 4.97 -3.76 -23.04
C ASN A 133 3.61 -3.45 -23.65
N TYR A 134 2.57 -4.19 -23.29
CA TYR A 134 1.18 -3.89 -23.67
C TYR A 134 0.78 -2.48 -23.22
N LEU A 135 1.03 -2.10 -21.98
CA LEU A 135 0.73 -0.76 -21.47
C LEU A 135 1.57 0.35 -22.14
N ASP A 136 2.82 0.06 -22.49
CA ASP A 136 3.74 1.06 -23.05
C ASP A 136 3.59 1.23 -24.57
N ASN A 137 3.36 0.15 -25.32
CA ASN A 137 3.42 0.13 -26.78
C ASN A 137 2.05 0.22 -27.45
N LYS A 138 1.01 -0.33 -26.84
CA LYS A 138 -0.34 -0.38 -27.40
C LYS A 138 -1.33 0.47 -26.60
N VAL A 139 -0.92 1.67 -26.17
CA VAL A 139 -1.89 2.59 -25.61
C VAL A 139 -2.76 3.10 -26.72
N HIS A 140 -3.87 2.43 -26.83
CA HIS A 140 -4.87 2.66 -27.84
C HIS A 140 -5.55 4.01 -27.61
N GLU A 141 -5.91 4.66 -28.68
CA GLU A 141 -6.78 5.84 -28.66
C GLU A 141 -8.13 5.52 -27.98
N LYS A 142 -8.45 4.24 -27.85
CA LYS A 142 -9.69 3.70 -27.32
C LYS A 142 -9.57 3.32 -25.85
N SER A 143 -10.66 3.50 -25.13
CA SER A 143 -10.69 3.30 -23.68
C SER A 143 -11.05 1.86 -23.32
N ILE A 144 -10.24 1.24 -22.42
CA ILE A 144 -10.55 -0.03 -21.78
C ILE A 144 -10.90 0.22 -20.33
N GLN A 145 -11.96 -0.43 -19.83
CA GLN A 145 -12.35 -0.35 -18.44
C GLN A 145 -12.57 -1.75 -17.85
N LEU A 146 -12.02 -1.99 -16.66
CA LEU A 146 -12.37 -3.15 -15.83
C LEU A 146 -13.26 -2.65 -14.69
N ILE A 147 -14.37 -3.33 -14.45
CA ILE A 147 -15.39 -2.95 -13.46
C ILE A 147 -15.66 -4.17 -12.58
N LYS A 148 -15.60 -4.02 -11.25
CA LYS A 148 -15.83 -5.07 -10.24
C LYS A 148 -15.00 -6.34 -10.50
N SER A 149 -13.76 -6.16 -10.92
CA SER A 149 -12.87 -7.21 -11.42
C SER A 149 -11.80 -7.56 -10.38
N LYS A 150 -11.10 -8.66 -10.62
CA LYS A 150 -10.01 -9.13 -9.76
C LYS A 150 -8.76 -9.38 -10.61
N ILE A 151 -7.62 -8.89 -10.15
CA ILE A 151 -6.32 -9.17 -10.77
C ILE A 151 -5.47 -9.91 -9.74
N ASN A 152 -5.03 -11.09 -10.10
CA ASN A 152 -4.14 -11.92 -9.32
C ASN A 152 -2.76 -11.92 -9.97
N LEU A 153 -1.73 -11.71 -9.18
CA LEU A 153 -0.35 -11.90 -9.56
C LEU A 153 0.16 -13.15 -8.89
N SER A 154 0.67 -14.10 -9.66
CA SER A 154 1.20 -15.36 -9.16
C SER A 154 2.63 -15.61 -9.63
N ASN A 155 3.34 -16.47 -8.92
CA ASN A 155 4.61 -17.04 -9.35
C ASN A 155 4.45 -18.57 -9.27
N LYS A 156 4.36 -19.22 -10.42
CA LYS A 156 3.91 -20.61 -10.51
C LYS A 156 2.57 -20.75 -9.77
N GLU A 157 2.43 -21.67 -8.83
CA GLU A 157 1.20 -21.89 -8.05
C GLU A 157 0.99 -20.91 -6.89
N ASN A 158 1.99 -20.09 -6.55
CA ASN A 158 1.90 -19.19 -5.40
C ASN A 158 1.29 -17.84 -5.75
N LEU A 159 0.13 -17.53 -5.17
CA LEU A 159 -0.49 -16.21 -5.29
C LEU A 159 0.33 -15.15 -4.54
N LEU A 160 0.97 -14.23 -5.26
CA LEU A 160 1.78 -13.14 -4.71
C LEU A 160 0.93 -11.96 -4.26
N LEU A 161 0.02 -11.53 -5.12
CA LEU A 161 -0.83 -10.36 -4.90
C LEU A 161 -2.22 -10.60 -5.46
N SER A 162 -3.24 -10.15 -4.75
CA SER A 162 -4.61 -10.08 -5.26
C SER A 162 -5.15 -8.67 -5.08
N ALA A 163 -5.58 -8.07 -6.18
CA ALA A 163 -6.16 -6.75 -6.22
C ALA A 163 -7.63 -6.82 -6.61
N ASN A 164 -8.51 -6.37 -5.71
CA ASN A 164 -9.94 -6.22 -6.00
C ASN A 164 -10.18 -4.87 -6.66
N ILE A 165 -10.51 -4.85 -7.93
CA ILE A 165 -10.65 -3.66 -8.76
C ILE A 165 -12.11 -3.22 -8.75
N LYS A 166 -12.40 -2.07 -8.12
CA LYS A 166 -13.71 -1.44 -8.27
C LYS A 166 -13.88 -0.86 -9.67
N LYS A 167 -12.85 -0.16 -10.15
CA LYS A 167 -12.79 0.41 -11.50
C LYS A 167 -11.33 0.65 -11.89
N LEU A 168 -10.92 0.11 -13.03
CA LEU A 168 -9.68 0.44 -13.73
C LEU A 168 -10.08 1.04 -15.09
N ARG A 169 -9.46 2.13 -15.47
CA ARG A 169 -9.62 2.73 -16.80
C ARG A 169 -8.24 2.98 -17.40
N ILE A 170 -8.03 2.43 -18.59
CA ILE A 170 -6.88 2.67 -19.44
C ILE A 170 -7.38 3.49 -20.62
N SER A 171 -6.71 4.59 -20.93
CA SER A 171 -7.04 5.44 -22.07
C SER A 171 -5.78 6.15 -22.57
N GLY A 172 -5.73 6.40 -23.85
CA GLY A 172 -4.61 7.14 -24.47
C GLY A 172 -5.10 8.03 -25.59
N LYS A 173 -4.22 8.91 -26.04
CA LYS A 173 -4.39 9.67 -27.27
C LYS A 173 -3.00 10.00 -27.81
N GLY A 174 -2.63 9.40 -28.94
CA GLY A 174 -1.30 9.57 -29.54
C GLY A 174 -0.19 9.18 -28.55
N LEU A 175 0.69 10.13 -28.20
CA LEU A 175 1.85 9.93 -27.32
C LEU A 175 1.51 10.01 -25.82
N PHE A 176 0.23 10.10 -25.45
CA PHE A 176 -0.20 10.21 -24.06
C PHE A 176 -0.99 8.98 -23.62
N SER A 177 -0.58 8.36 -22.52
CA SER A 177 -1.32 7.28 -21.88
C SER A 177 -1.64 7.59 -20.44
N LYS A 178 -2.84 7.18 -20.02
CA LYS A 178 -3.36 7.36 -18.66
C LYS A 178 -4.01 6.07 -18.18
N LEU A 179 -3.65 5.66 -16.96
CA LEU A 179 -4.30 4.59 -16.24
C LEU A 179 -4.82 5.15 -14.91
N VAL A 180 -6.08 4.88 -14.60
CA VAL A 180 -6.69 5.23 -13.32
C VAL A 180 -7.29 3.97 -12.71
N LEU A 181 -6.76 3.55 -11.57
CA LEU A 181 -7.24 2.40 -10.81
C LEU A 181 -7.84 2.87 -9.49
N LYS A 182 -8.99 2.31 -9.15
CA LYS A 182 -9.61 2.40 -7.82
C LYS A 182 -9.97 0.98 -7.37
N GLY A 183 -9.52 0.59 -6.18
CA GLY A 183 -9.74 -0.77 -5.69
C GLY A 183 -9.24 -0.97 -4.28
N LYS A 184 -8.95 -2.23 -3.97
CA LYS A 184 -8.33 -2.65 -2.71
C LYS A 184 -7.16 -3.58 -2.99
N ILE A 185 -6.06 -3.39 -2.29
CA ILE A 185 -4.91 -4.29 -2.25
C ILE A 185 -4.64 -4.58 -0.79
N PHE A 186 -4.52 -5.86 -0.40
CA PHE A 186 -4.41 -6.29 1.01
C PHE A 186 -5.50 -5.65 1.89
N ASP A 187 -6.76 -5.64 1.41
CA ASP A 187 -7.92 -5.03 2.07
C ASP A 187 -7.86 -3.51 2.29
N THR A 188 -6.77 -2.86 1.91
CA THR A 188 -6.60 -1.41 2.00
C THR A 188 -7.06 -0.73 0.72
N LYS A 189 -7.88 0.31 0.85
CA LYS A 189 -8.31 1.09 -0.32
C LYS A 189 -7.14 1.79 -0.98
N ILE A 190 -7.06 1.66 -2.31
CA ILE A 190 -6.01 2.27 -3.13
C ILE A 190 -6.60 2.99 -4.33
N LYS A 191 -5.96 4.11 -4.68
CA LYS A 191 -6.19 4.81 -5.94
C LYS A 191 -4.84 5.05 -6.61
N ILE A 192 -4.68 4.54 -7.84
CA ILE A 192 -3.46 4.70 -8.63
C ILE A 192 -3.80 5.54 -9.85
N ASN A 193 -2.99 6.56 -10.12
CA ASN A 193 -3.01 7.32 -11.37
C ASN A 193 -1.63 7.20 -12.01
N TYR A 194 -1.56 6.59 -13.17
CA TYR A 194 -0.37 6.53 -13.99
C TYR A 194 -0.56 7.43 -15.21
N GLN A 195 0.48 8.16 -15.58
CA GLN A 195 0.51 9.01 -16.77
C GLN A 195 1.86 8.86 -17.44
N ASN A 196 1.83 8.57 -18.72
CA ASN A 196 3.01 8.55 -19.59
C ASN A 196 2.85 9.65 -20.65
N LYS A 197 3.82 10.57 -20.73
CA LYS A 197 3.85 11.66 -21.72
C LYS A 197 5.08 11.46 -22.58
N LYS A 198 4.91 11.08 -23.84
CA LYS A 198 6.01 10.86 -24.79
C LYS A 198 6.41 12.14 -25.56
N PHE A 199 5.86 13.31 -25.20
CA PHE A 199 5.99 14.56 -25.97
C PHE A 199 7.35 15.23 -25.95
N ASN A 200 8.26 14.88 -25.05
CA ASN A 200 9.55 15.57 -24.89
C ASN A 200 10.73 14.64 -25.18
N LYS A 201 11.87 15.25 -25.52
CA LYS A 201 13.17 14.56 -25.63
C LYS A 201 13.51 13.68 -24.41
N ASN A 202 12.82 13.91 -23.27
CA ASN A 202 12.91 13.11 -22.04
C ASN A 202 11.52 12.64 -21.61
N PRO A 203 11.07 11.45 -22.06
CA PRO A 203 9.80 10.88 -21.64
C PRO A 203 9.83 10.59 -20.15
N ALA A 204 8.92 11.21 -19.38
CA ALA A 204 8.78 10.93 -17.96
C ALA A 204 7.46 10.26 -17.69
N LYS A 205 7.49 9.15 -16.94
CA LYS A 205 6.31 8.46 -16.44
C LYS A 205 6.03 8.96 -15.03
N ASN A 206 4.79 9.34 -14.74
CA ASN A 206 4.37 9.78 -13.42
C ASN A 206 3.36 8.79 -12.84
N VAL A 207 3.60 8.36 -11.61
CA VAL A 207 2.70 7.47 -10.86
C VAL A 207 2.32 8.18 -9.58
N ALA A 208 1.01 8.30 -9.32
CA ALA A 208 0.49 8.76 -8.03
C ALA A 208 -0.32 7.63 -7.40
N ILE A 209 0.09 7.21 -6.21
CA ILE A 209 -0.57 6.18 -5.41
C ILE A 209 -1.11 6.83 -4.14
N ASN A 210 -2.40 6.69 -3.91
CA ASN A 210 -3.07 7.24 -2.75
C ASN A 210 -3.71 6.11 -1.93
N PHE A 211 -3.46 6.12 -0.63
CA PHE A 211 -4.08 5.26 0.37
C PHE A 211 -4.97 6.12 1.27
N PRO A 212 -6.27 6.30 0.92
CA PRO A 212 -7.14 7.28 1.59
C PRO A 212 -7.35 6.98 3.08
N GLU A 213 -7.34 5.71 3.47
CA GLU A 213 -7.62 5.28 4.85
C GLU A 213 -6.51 5.67 5.83
N ILE A 214 -5.27 5.78 5.34
CA ILE A 214 -4.10 6.15 6.15
C ILE A 214 -3.58 7.55 5.82
N GLY A 215 -4.20 8.27 4.87
CA GLY A 215 -3.79 9.60 4.46
C GLY A 215 -2.43 9.65 3.74
N LEU A 216 -1.95 8.50 3.22
CA LEU A 216 -0.68 8.40 2.52
C LEU A 216 -0.86 8.66 1.03
N ASN A 217 -0.02 9.53 0.49
CA ASN A 217 0.03 9.82 -0.95
C ASN A 217 1.49 9.72 -1.42
N LEU A 218 1.75 8.82 -2.35
CA LEU A 218 3.05 8.60 -2.97
C LEU A 218 3.01 9.11 -4.41
N LYS A 219 3.93 9.99 -4.77
CA LYS A 219 4.13 10.45 -6.16
C LYS A 219 5.52 10.00 -6.63
N LEU A 220 5.54 9.23 -7.70
CA LEU A 220 6.76 8.74 -8.33
C LEU A 220 6.92 9.39 -9.68
N ARG A 221 8.11 9.87 -9.98
CA ARG A 221 8.55 10.27 -11.31
C ARG A 221 9.62 9.31 -11.77
N ILE A 222 9.39 8.67 -12.91
CA ILE A 222 10.26 7.65 -13.49
C ILE A 222 10.86 8.25 -14.76
N ASN A 223 12.17 8.35 -14.82
CA ASN A 223 12.91 8.80 -15.99
C ASN A 223 13.64 7.58 -16.57
N PRO A 224 13.23 7.09 -17.75
CA PRO A 224 13.93 5.97 -18.38
C PRO A 224 15.37 6.39 -18.73
N ASP A 225 16.32 5.51 -18.48
CA ASP A 225 17.69 5.73 -18.90
C ASP A 225 17.76 5.58 -20.43
N LYS A 226 18.41 6.55 -21.08
CA LYS A 226 18.58 6.53 -22.54
C LYS A 226 19.63 5.53 -23.01
N LYS A 227 20.57 5.17 -22.14
CA LYS A 227 21.71 4.31 -22.46
C LYS A 227 21.47 2.86 -22.09
N ASN A 228 20.64 2.61 -21.08
CA ASN A 228 20.36 1.26 -20.57
C ASN A 228 18.87 1.11 -20.30
N ASN A 229 18.19 0.31 -21.13
CA ASN A 229 16.75 0.05 -20.99
C ASN A 229 16.39 -0.74 -19.74
N GLU A 230 17.35 -1.34 -19.04
CA GLU A 230 17.14 -2.16 -17.86
C GLU A 230 17.10 -1.34 -16.55
N THR A 231 17.68 -0.13 -16.56
CA THR A 231 17.71 0.75 -15.39
C THR A 231 16.88 2.00 -15.60
N THR A 232 16.16 2.39 -14.58
CA THR A 232 15.41 3.65 -14.56
C THR A 232 15.76 4.43 -13.30
N HIS A 233 16.01 5.71 -13.46
CA HIS A 233 16.24 6.64 -12.36
C HIS A 233 14.96 7.41 -12.07
N GLY A 234 14.71 7.70 -10.81
CA GLY A 234 13.52 8.45 -10.44
C GLY A 234 13.60 9.16 -9.12
N ASN A 235 12.58 9.96 -8.87
CA ASN A 235 12.38 10.54 -7.57
C ASN A 235 10.97 10.21 -7.05
N ALA A 236 10.86 10.12 -5.75
CA ALA A 236 9.63 9.84 -5.04
C ALA A 236 9.36 10.93 -4.01
N ARG A 237 8.09 11.28 -3.89
CA ARG A 237 7.58 12.17 -2.84
C ARG A 237 6.48 11.46 -2.09
N VAL A 238 6.65 11.31 -0.79
CA VAL A 238 5.63 10.75 0.09
C VAL A 238 5.02 11.87 0.91
N PHE A 239 3.71 11.97 0.85
CA PHE A 239 2.94 12.95 1.60
C PHE A 239 2.13 12.22 2.67
N PHE A 240 2.27 12.71 3.90
CA PHE A 240 1.36 12.43 5.01
C PHE A 240 0.65 13.73 5.41
N PRO A 241 -0.39 13.69 6.21
CA PRO A 241 -0.96 14.92 6.75
C PRO A 241 0.12 15.79 7.41
N ASN A 242 0.34 16.99 6.83
CA ASN A 242 1.32 18.00 7.27
C ASN A 242 2.81 17.60 7.16
N ASN A 243 3.16 16.55 6.42
CA ASN A 243 4.54 16.11 6.26
C ASN A 243 4.79 15.63 4.84
N GLN A 244 6.02 15.81 4.37
CA GLN A 244 6.47 15.26 3.10
C GLN A 244 7.91 14.77 3.21
N MET A 245 8.22 13.74 2.43
CA MET A 245 9.53 13.12 2.34
C MET A 245 9.91 12.97 0.88
N TYR A 246 11.19 13.09 0.59
CA TYR A 246 11.75 12.99 -0.76
C TYR A 246 12.83 11.91 -0.78
N PHE A 247 12.87 11.11 -1.84
CA PHE A 247 13.96 10.19 -2.12
C PHE A 247 14.20 10.05 -3.60
N ASP A 248 15.46 9.84 -3.94
CA ASP A 248 15.88 9.43 -5.26
C ASP A 248 16.09 7.92 -5.25
N TYR A 249 15.70 7.28 -6.33
CA TYR A 249 15.80 5.84 -6.46
C TYR A 249 16.30 5.44 -7.84
N ILE A 250 16.90 4.26 -7.88
CA ILE A 250 17.27 3.53 -9.07
C ILE A 250 16.44 2.26 -9.08
N LEU A 251 15.72 2.02 -10.16
CA LEU A 251 14.96 0.80 -10.38
C LEU A 251 15.64 0.03 -11.52
N ASN A 252 16.11 -1.15 -11.22
CA ASN A 252 16.42 -2.17 -12.22
C ASN A 252 15.28 -3.19 -12.27
N ASN A 253 15.35 -4.19 -13.14
CA ASN A 253 14.24 -5.11 -13.40
C ASN A 253 13.60 -5.74 -12.15
N LYS A 254 14.32 -5.86 -11.02
CA LYS A 254 13.86 -6.57 -9.82
C LYS A 254 14.07 -5.79 -8.52
N VAL A 255 14.96 -4.81 -8.53
CA VAL A 255 15.39 -4.11 -7.31
C VAL A 255 15.17 -2.61 -7.45
N LEU A 256 14.51 -2.03 -6.46
CA LEU A 256 14.40 -0.59 -6.29
C LEU A 256 15.37 -0.18 -5.16
N SER A 257 16.46 0.49 -5.56
CA SER A 257 17.48 0.99 -4.62
C SER A 257 17.23 2.45 -4.29
N ILE A 258 17.07 2.79 -3.02
CA ILE A 258 16.99 4.16 -2.54
C ILE A 258 18.41 4.67 -2.39
N SER A 259 18.84 5.56 -3.31
CA SER A 259 20.22 6.05 -3.39
C SER A 259 20.47 7.27 -2.52
N SER A 260 19.48 8.15 -2.41
CA SER A 260 19.53 9.30 -1.53
C SER A 260 18.13 9.65 -1.02
N SER A 261 18.08 10.23 0.17
CA SER A 261 16.81 10.68 0.73
C SER A 261 16.98 11.88 1.65
N ARG A 262 15.94 12.69 1.71
CA ARG A 262 15.83 13.79 2.67
C ARG A 262 14.50 13.70 3.37
N LEU A 263 14.52 13.22 4.61
CA LEU A 263 13.35 13.06 5.45
C LEU A 263 13.30 14.20 6.47
N ILE A 264 12.51 15.23 6.17
CA ILE A 264 12.30 16.35 7.09
C ILE A 264 10.81 16.50 7.30
N ASN A 265 10.36 16.20 8.51
CA ASN A 265 8.97 16.30 8.88
C ASN A 265 8.81 16.74 10.35
N ASN A 266 7.58 16.83 10.82
CA ASN A 266 7.28 17.25 12.19
C ASN A 266 7.71 16.23 13.24
N TYR A 267 8.04 15.00 12.86
CA TYR A 267 8.38 13.91 13.77
C TYR A 267 9.87 13.64 13.83
N PHE A 268 10.58 13.73 12.69
CA PHE A 268 12.01 13.49 12.66
C PHE A 268 12.70 14.17 11.46
N LYS A 269 14.01 14.29 11.57
CA LYS A 269 14.92 14.64 10.47
C LYS A 269 15.90 13.48 10.28
N GLY A 270 16.09 13.03 9.05
CA GLY A 270 16.95 11.88 8.80
C GLY A 270 17.07 11.51 7.33
N GLN A 271 17.59 10.33 7.09
CA GLN A 271 17.79 9.73 5.78
C GLN A 271 17.35 8.28 5.78
N LEU A 272 16.82 7.80 4.66
CA LEU A 272 16.47 6.41 4.39
C LEU A 272 17.25 5.95 3.17
N PHE A 273 17.90 4.82 3.23
CA PHE A 273 18.60 4.18 2.13
C PHE A 273 18.50 2.66 2.21
N GLY A 274 18.72 1.99 1.08
CA GLY A 274 18.65 0.53 1.00
C GLY A 274 17.85 0.05 -0.18
N ASP A 275 17.56 -1.23 -0.19
CA ASP A 275 17.02 -1.96 -1.32
C ASP A 275 15.65 -2.56 -1.04
N LEU A 276 14.79 -2.53 -2.06
CA LEU A 276 13.48 -3.18 -2.09
C LEU A 276 13.49 -4.15 -3.27
N PHE A 277 13.45 -5.44 -2.98
CA PHE A 277 13.31 -6.51 -3.96
C PHE A 277 11.83 -6.74 -4.21
N LEU A 278 11.38 -6.49 -5.43
CA LEU A 278 9.95 -6.47 -5.76
C LEU A 278 9.40 -7.86 -6.09
N PHE A 279 10.27 -8.79 -6.49
CA PHE A 279 9.89 -10.12 -6.94
C PHE A 279 10.86 -11.18 -6.44
N PRO A 280 10.42 -12.44 -6.15
CA PRO A 280 9.04 -12.95 -6.23
C PRO A 280 8.15 -12.52 -5.06
N PHE A 281 8.73 -12.01 -3.97
CA PHE A 281 8.06 -11.44 -2.81
C PHE A 281 8.66 -10.09 -2.51
N LEU A 282 7.92 -9.23 -1.83
CA LEU A 282 8.46 -7.97 -1.36
C LEU A 282 9.49 -8.28 -0.24
N ILE A 283 10.77 -8.14 -0.56
CA ILE A 283 11.85 -8.23 0.41
C ILE A 283 12.53 -6.86 0.48
N PHE A 284 12.84 -6.40 1.68
CA PHE A 284 13.52 -5.13 1.87
C PHE A 284 14.71 -5.24 2.83
N ASP A 285 15.73 -4.45 2.56
CA ASP A 285 16.86 -4.20 3.46
C ASP A 285 17.06 -2.68 3.53
N LEU A 286 16.54 -2.08 4.59
CA LEU A 286 16.44 -0.64 4.73
C LEU A 286 17.21 -0.16 5.97
N ASN A 287 17.89 0.97 5.80
CA ASN A 287 18.56 1.68 6.85
C ASN A 287 17.95 3.06 7.02
N LEU A 288 17.52 3.38 8.22
CA LEU A 288 16.91 4.65 8.59
C LEU A 288 17.78 5.38 9.62
N ASP A 289 18.50 6.38 9.17
CA ASP A 289 19.35 7.22 10.02
C ASP A 289 18.58 8.48 10.42
N ILE A 290 18.21 8.58 11.70
CA ILE A 290 17.48 9.69 12.28
C ILE A 290 18.43 10.59 13.04
N ASN A 291 18.74 11.77 12.48
CA ASN A 291 19.58 12.76 13.12
C ASN A 291 18.89 13.40 14.32
N LEU A 292 17.57 13.63 14.20
CA LEU A 292 16.74 14.26 15.25
C LEU A 292 15.38 13.61 15.29
N LEU A 293 15.00 12.99 16.40
CA LEU A 293 13.68 12.40 16.65
C LEU A 293 12.88 13.29 17.62
N LYS A 294 11.81 13.89 17.15
CA LYS A 294 10.90 14.71 17.98
C LYS A 294 9.83 13.82 18.63
N PHE A 295 10.25 13.07 19.63
CA PHE A 295 9.44 12.02 20.26
C PHE A 295 8.08 12.53 20.80
N LYS A 296 8.05 13.70 21.42
CA LYS A 296 6.82 14.36 21.88
C LYS A 296 5.78 14.55 20.77
N ASN A 297 6.24 14.89 19.55
CA ASN A 297 5.34 15.07 18.42
C ASN A 297 4.78 13.73 17.93
N ILE A 298 5.57 12.67 17.99
CA ILE A 298 5.11 11.31 17.66
C ILE A 298 4.01 10.91 18.64
N LEU A 299 4.24 11.04 19.92
CA LEU A 299 3.29 10.71 20.96
C LEU A 299 1.99 11.50 20.87
N ASN A 300 2.07 12.79 20.51
CA ASN A 300 0.90 13.67 20.34
C ASN A 300 0.19 13.48 18.99
N SER A 301 0.74 12.67 18.10
CA SER A 301 0.15 12.45 16.79
C SER A 301 -1.21 11.72 16.90
N LYS A 302 -2.13 12.06 15.99
CA LYS A 302 -3.40 11.33 15.87
C LYS A 302 -3.20 9.83 15.59
N PHE A 303 -2.02 9.45 15.08
CA PHE A 303 -1.65 8.07 14.82
C PHE A 303 -1.52 7.23 16.10
N ILE A 304 -0.94 7.80 17.16
CA ILE A 304 -0.77 7.09 18.44
C ILE A 304 -1.98 7.26 19.36
N LYS A 305 -2.68 8.41 19.29
CA LYS A 305 -3.90 8.64 20.07
C LYS A 305 -5.04 7.67 19.71
N ASN A 306 -5.09 7.18 18.48
CA ASN A 306 -6.00 6.10 18.10
C ASN A 306 -5.35 4.76 18.45
N ASN A 307 -5.63 4.24 19.64
CA ASN A 307 -5.07 2.99 20.21
C ASN A 307 -5.05 1.76 19.30
N LYS A 308 -5.77 1.77 18.18
CA LYS A 308 -5.80 0.69 17.18
C LYS A 308 -4.67 0.76 16.13
N PHE A 309 -3.80 1.79 16.19
CA PHE A 309 -2.87 2.08 15.10
C PHE A 309 -1.66 1.13 15.08
N LEU A 310 -1.02 0.86 16.23
CA LEU A 310 0.14 -0.04 16.28
C LEU A 310 -0.23 -1.46 15.82
N GLY A 311 -1.40 -1.95 16.22
CA GLY A 311 -1.92 -3.22 15.75
C GLY A 311 -2.19 -3.27 14.24
N LYS A 312 -2.53 -2.13 13.61
CA LYS A 312 -2.77 -2.04 12.17
C LYS A 312 -1.50 -1.74 11.34
N LEU A 313 -0.53 -1.04 11.93
CA LEU A 313 0.71 -0.65 11.26
C LEU A 313 1.68 -1.80 11.00
N ILE A 314 1.59 -2.86 11.78
CA ILE A 314 2.43 -4.03 11.59
C ILE A 314 1.63 -5.04 10.77
N PRO A 315 1.66 -4.95 9.43
CA PRO A 315 1.05 -5.97 8.60
C PRO A 315 1.90 -7.23 8.72
N ILE A 316 1.49 -8.12 9.59
CA ILE A 316 2.06 -9.46 9.68
C ILE A 316 1.51 -10.24 8.49
N ASN A 317 2.21 -10.15 7.36
CA ASN A 317 1.83 -10.82 6.12
C ASN A 317 2.95 -11.77 5.68
N LYS A 318 2.58 -13.00 5.29
CA LYS A 318 3.52 -14.02 4.79
C LYS A 318 4.36 -13.56 3.60
N LYS A 319 3.91 -12.53 2.88
CA LYS A 319 4.51 -12.02 1.64
C LYS A 319 5.42 -10.81 1.84
N ILE A 320 5.57 -10.34 3.07
CA ILE A 320 6.42 -9.20 3.42
C ILE A 320 7.54 -9.72 4.30
N ASN A 321 8.76 -9.67 3.77
CA ASN A 321 9.97 -10.06 4.49
C ASN A 321 11.00 -8.94 4.37
N GLY A 322 11.93 -8.85 5.30
CA GLY A 322 13.03 -7.90 5.20
C GLY A 322 13.56 -7.42 6.54
N LYS A 323 14.50 -6.51 6.45
CA LYS A 323 15.20 -5.94 7.60
C LYS A 323 15.08 -4.43 7.57
N ILE A 324 14.95 -3.83 8.76
CA ILE A 324 15.05 -2.39 8.95
C ILE A 324 16.02 -2.14 10.09
N ASN A 325 17.10 -1.43 9.79
CA ASN A 325 18.04 -0.93 10.78
C ASN A 325 17.73 0.55 11.02
N VAL A 326 17.45 0.91 12.25
CA VAL A 326 17.17 2.29 12.66
C VAL A 326 18.28 2.77 13.57
N LYS A 327 18.84 3.94 13.26
CA LYS A 327 19.79 4.64 14.12
C LYS A 327 19.19 6.01 14.48
N ILE A 328 19.19 6.35 15.75
CA ILE A 328 18.67 7.61 16.27
C ILE A 328 19.78 8.32 17.01
N ASN A 329 20.29 9.40 16.41
CA ASN A 329 21.44 10.13 16.95
C ASN A 329 21.04 11.03 18.12
N LYS A 330 19.85 11.69 18.02
CA LYS A 330 19.39 12.63 19.04
C LYS A 330 17.89 12.57 19.26
N ILE A 331 17.49 12.45 20.52
CA ILE A 331 16.09 12.56 20.99
C ILE A 331 16.03 13.73 21.96
N PRO A 332 15.55 14.92 21.54
CA PRO A 332 15.30 16.01 22.46
C PRO A 332 14.10 15.66 23.33
N SER A 333 14.30 15.51 24.60
CA SER A 333 13.21 15.32 25.55
C SER A 333 13.28 16.39 26.66
N SER A 334 12.14 16.81 27.14
CA SER A 334 12.06 17.74 28.26
C SER A 334 12.60 17.14 29.56
N SER A 335 12.63 15.81 29.63
CA SER A 335 13.16 15.05 30.77
C SER A 335 14.61 14.58 30.58
N ASN A 336 15.20 14.74 29.39
CA ASN A 336 16.54 14.27 29.02
C ASN A 336 16.85 12.83 29.45
N ILE A 337 15.85 11.94 29.51
CA ILE A 337 16.03 10.54 29.92
C ILE A 337 16.68 9.73 28.80
N ILE A 338 16.03 9.68 27.64
CA ILE A 338 16.56 8.95 26.47
C ILE A 338 17.12 9.98 25.50
N ASN A 339 18.39 9.84 25.13
CA ASN A 339 19.06 10.80 24.26
C ASN A 339 19.33 10.26 22.84
N SER A 340 19.49 8.95 22.69
CA SER A 340 19.74 8.30 21.41
C SER A 340 19.33 6.83 21.45
N GLY A 341 19.39 6.15 20.32
CA GLY A 341 19.08 4.73 20.28
C GLY A 341 19.30 4.10 18.92
N SER A 342 19.11 2.79 18.87
CA SER A 342 19.10 2.01 17.62
C SER A 342 18.11 0.86 17.72
N ALA A 343 17.60 0.39 16.56
CA ALA A 343 16.73 -0.75 16.48
C ALA A 343 17.05 -1.59 15.24
N ASN A 344 17.15 -2.90 15.40
CA ASN A 344 17.30 -3.86 14.32
C ASN A 344 16.05 -4.74 14.28
N LEU A 345 15.24 -4.58 13.24
CA LEU A 345 13.96 -5.23 13.06
C LEU A 345 14.02 -6.19 11.86
N GLU A 346 13.47 -7.37 11.99
CA GLU A 346 13.39 -8.35 10.91
C GLU A 346 11.94 -8.84 10.77
N PHE A 347 11.39 -8.67 9.57
CA PHE A 347 10.09 -9.21 9.18
C PHE A 347 10.31 -10.55 8.50
N LYS A 348 9.76 -11.62 9.06
CA LYS A 348 9.92 -12.98 8.52
C LYS A 348 8.69 -13.82 8.80
N ASN A 349 8.05 -14.34 7.74
CA ASN A 349 6.98 -15.35 7.86
C ASN A 349 5.88 -15.00 8.88
N THR A 350 5.29 -13.81 8.79
CA THR A 350 4.25 -13.34 9.72
C THR A 350 4.73 -12.95 11.13
N VAL A 351 6.03 -12.92 11.37
CA VAL A 351 6.59 -12.52 12.66
C VAL A 351 7.46 -11.28 12.47
N LEU A 352 7.31 -10.29 13.32
CA LEU A 352 8.28 -9.22 13.43
C LEU A 352 9.22 -9.54 14.58
N VAL A 353 10.47 -9.84 14.24
CA VAL A 353 11.55 -10.09 15.21
C VAL A 353 12.24 -8.78 15.52
N VAL A 354 12.25 -8.39 16.78
CA VAL A 354 13.06 -7.31 17.34
C VAL A 354 14.37 -7.93 17.76
N LYS A 355 15.38 -7.91 16.86
CA LYS A 355 16.69 -8.51 17.17
C LYS A 355 17.41 -7.75 18.26
N LYS A 356 17.32 -6.41 18.22
CA LYS A 356 17.92 -5.56 19.24
C LYS A 356 17.32 -4.17 19.14
N ILE A 357 16.84 -3.64 20.25
CA ILE A 357 16.64 -2.20 20.44
C ILE A 357 17.59 -1.78 21.54
N LYS A 358 18.43 -0.78 21.29
CA LYS A 358 19.28 -0.16 22.30
C LYS A 358 18.84 1.29 22.47
N LEU A 359 18.49 1.67 23.68
CA LEU A 359 18.17 3.04 24.06
C LEU A 359 19.22 3.53 25.05
N ASN A 360 19.85 4.66 24.78
CA ASN A 360 20.82 5.24 25.69
C ASN A 360 20.11 6.24 26.61
N ILE A 361 20.30 6.06 27.91
CA ILE A 361 19.78 6.91 28.97
C ILE A 361 20.91 7.87 29.36
N ASN A 362 20.68 9.16 29.19
CA ASN A 362 21.69 10.19 29.32
C ASN A 362 22.44 10.10 30.66
N ASN A 363 23.73 9.79 30.62
CA ASN A 363 24.64 9.65 31.75
C ASN A 363 24.18 8.66 32.84
N ILE A 364 23.23 7.78 32.56
CA ILE A 364 22.69 6.82 33.52
C ILE A 364 23.02 5.38 33.08
N GLY A 365 22.87 5.10 31.79
CA GLY A 365 23.06 3.74 31.28
C GLY A 365 22.34 3.49 29.96
N ASN A 366 21.95 2.23 29.73
CA ASN A 366 21.25 1.84 28.52
C ASN A 366 20.20 0.76 28.76
N ILE A 367 19.18 0.73 27.89
CA ILE A 367 18.16 -0.32 27.83
C ILE A 367 18.40 -1.13 26.55
N ASN A 368 18.54 -2.43 26.69
CA ASN A 368 18.55 -3.37 25.56
C ASN A 368 17.25 -4.17 25.58
N LEU A 369 16.56 -4.22 24.45
CA LEU A 369 15.31 -4.93 24.28
C LEU A 369 15.41 -5.86 23.08
N MET A 370 15.00 -7.11 23.24
CA MET A 370 14.88 -8.12 22.19
C MET A 370 13.50 -8.77 22.29
N GLY A 371 12.99 -9.33 21.19
CA GLY A 371 11.71 -10.00 21.27
C GLY A 371 11.10 -10.32 19.91
N LYS A 372 9.83 -10.68 19.92
CA LYS A 372 9.09 -10.99 18.70
C LYS A 372 7.64 -10.55 18.84
N ILE A 373 7.09 -9.98 17.78
CA ILE A 373 5.67 -9.69 17.65
C ILE A 373 5.07 -10.77 16.76
N LEU A 374 4.05 -11.45 17.31
CA LEU A 374 3.34 -12.51 16.61
C LEU A 374 1.85 -12.35 16.79
N GLN A 375 1.09 -12.92 15.86
CA GLN A 375 -0.35 -12.93 15.91
C GLN A 375 -0.82 -14.27 16.48
N GLN A 376 -1.47 -14.25 17.65
CA GLN A 376 -2.12 -15.41 18.24
C GLN A 376 -3.64 -15.20 18.25
N LYS A 377 -4.38 -16.10 17.60
CA LYS A 377 -5.83 -15.95 17.39
C LYS A 377 -6.15 -14.62 16.72
N LYS A 378 -6.75 -13.66 17.42
CA LYS A 378 -7.05 -12.30 16.91
C LYS A 378 -6.18 -11.22 17.55
N LYS A 379 -5.30 -11.56 18.50
CA LYS A 379 -4.46 -10.61 19.25
C LYS A 379 -3.03 -10.56 18.71
N LYS A 380 -2.41 -9.41 18.76
CA LYS A 380 -0.99 -9.23 18.46
C LYS A 380 -0.22 -9.09 19.77
N LEU A 381 0.66 -10.02 20.02
CA LEU A 381 1.47 -10.07 21.24
C LEU A 381 2.93 -9.76 20.93
N PHE A 382 3.51 -8.86 21.70
CA PHE A 382 4.94 -8.62 21.75
C PHE A 382 5.53 -9.37 22.94
N ILE A 383 6.26 -10.44 22.69
CA ILE A 383 7.00 -11.20 23.69
C ILE A 383 8.39 -10.62 23.71
N PHE A 384 8.89 -10.22 24.87
CA PHE A 384 10.13 -9.48 24.99
C PHE A 384 11.01 -9.91 26.14
N ASN A 385 12.32 -9.67 25.97
CA ASN A 385 13.35 -9.67 26.97
C ASN A 385 13.99 -8.29 26.98
N ALA A 386 14.04 -7.64 28.12
CA ALA A 386 14.65 -6.35 28.29
C ALA A 386 15.72 -6.41 29.38
N LYS A 387 16.87 -5.78 29.12
CA LYS A 387 17.96 -5.62 30.09
C LYS A 387 18.28 -4.14 30.23
N ILE A 388 18.22 -3.65 31.48
CA ILE A 388 18.61 -2.31 31.84
C ILE A 388 19.99 -2.39 32.47
N ASN A 389 20.99 -1.76 31.86
CA ASN A 389 22.31 -1.60 32.44
C ASN A 389 22.41 -0.16 32.95
N LEU A 390 22.83 -0.01 34.19
CA LEU A 390 22.97 1.27 34.85
C LEU A 390 24.46 1.53 35.12
N ASP A 391 25.01 2.51 34.42
CA ASP A 391 26.45 2.85 34.48
C ASP A 391 26.75 3.87 35.59
N ASN A 392 25.71 4.64 36.04
CA ASN A 392 25.86 5.65 37.09
C ASN A 392 24.65 5.64 38.03
N SER A 393 24.85 5.00 39.16
CA SER A 393 23.83 4.82 40.20
C SER A 393 23.47 6.15 40.89
N GLU A 394 24.38 7.02 41.16
CA GLU A 394 24.11 8.27 41.85
C GLU A 394 23.23 9.20 41.02
N ILE A 395 23.52 9.34 39.73
CA ILE A 395 22.73 10.11 38.81
C ILE A 395 21.32 9.49 38.67
N PHE A 396 21.22 8.16 38.62
CA PHE A 396 19.95 7.45 38.58
C PHE A 396 19.12 7.76 39.82
N TYR A 397 19.65 7.56 41.00
CA TYR A 397 18.96 7.78 42.27
C TYR A 397 18.52 9.23 42.45
N SER A 398 19.42 10.17 42.15
CA SER A 398 19.11 11.60 42.20
C SER A 398 17.99 11.96 41.25
N ARG A 399 18.04 11.45 40.03
CA ARG A 399 17.06 11.78 39.03
C ARG A 399 15.66 11.24 39.33
N PHE A 400 15.58 10.02 39.84
CA PHE A 400 14.31 9.41 40.18
C PHE A 400 13.87 9.68 41.64
N LEU A 401 14.63 10.51 42.37
CA LEU A 401 14.37 10.91 43.74
C LEU A 401 14.19 9.69 44.70
N ILE A 402 15.12 8.74 44.61
CA ILE A 402 15.11 7.56 45.47
C ILE A 402 15.82 7.90 46.79
N PRO A 403 15.15 7.70 47.94
CA PRO A 403 15.76 8.00 49.25
C PRO A 403 17.05 7.24 49.49
N LYS A 404 18.02 7.83 50.20
CA LYS A 404 19.30 7.18 50.48
C LYS A 404 19.16 5.82 51.18
N LYS A 405 18.18 5.69 52.07
CA LYS A 405 17.89 4.45 52.80
C LYS A 405 17.38 3.27 51.94
N SER A 406 16.82 3.61 50.78
CA SER A 406 16.24 2.63 49.80
C SER A 406 17.19 2.35 48.65
N ARG A 407 18.42 2.89 48.65
CA ARG A 407 19.42 2.65 47.60
C ARG A 407 20.07 1.32 47.79
N ILE A 408 20.11 0.54 46.74
CA ILE A 408 20.82 -0.74 46.64
C ILE A 408 21.90 -0.62 45.59
N ASP A 409 22.90 -1.50 45.60
CA ASP A 409 23.85 -1.56 44.51
C ASP A 409 23.10 -1.84 43.20
N LEU A 410 23.27 -0.93 42.24
CA LEU A 410 22.61 -1.03 40.96
C LEU A 410 23.29 -2.05 40.09
N VAL A 411 22.62 -3.12 39.90
CA VAL A 411 23.00 -4.23 39.04
C VAL A 411 22.07 -4.26 37.81
N PRO A 412 22.46 -4.92 36.73
CA PRO A 412 21.59 -5.08 35.56
C PRO A 412 20.26 -5.68 35.96
N ILE A 413 19.18 -5.05 35.49
CA ILE A 413 17.82 -5.49 35.72
C ILE A 413 17.28 -6.16 34.46
N ASN A 414 16.83 -7.39 34.57
CA ASN A 414 16.31 -8.17 33.46
C ASN A 414 14.80 -8.40 33.62
N PHE A 415 14.07 -8.17 32.52
CA PHE A 415 12.64 -8.35 32.43
C PHE A 415 12.30 -9.35 31.35
N HIS A 416 11.41 -10.28 31.63
CA HIS A 416 10.80 -11.15 30.65
C HIS A 416 9.28 -10.98 30.72
N GLY A 417 8.65 -10.85 29.58
CA GLY A 417 7.20 -10.66 29.58
C GLY A 417 6.61 -10.53 28.19
N LYS A 418 5.33 -10.17 28.19
CA LYS A 418 4.53 -9.96 26.98
C LYS A 418 3.63 -8.75 27.10
N ILE A 419 3.42 -8.08 25.98
CA ILE A 419 2.51 -6.93 25.84
C ILE A 419 1.46 -7.27 24.79
N ASP A 420 0.19 -7.16 25.16
CA ASP A 420 -0.90 -7.15 24.18
C ASP A 420 -0.93 -5.77 23.48
N LEU A 421 -0.64 -5.74 22.18
CA LEU A 421 -0.55 -4.49 21.42
C LEU A 421 -1.91 -3.84 21.10
N GLU A 422 -3.01 -4.49 21.43
CA GLU A 422 -4.36 -3.93 21.29
C GLU A 422 -4.86 -3.30 22.58
N SER A 423 -4.65 -3.97 23.71
CA SER A 423 -5.07 -3.51 25.04
C SER A 423 -3.97 -2.79 25.81
N TYR A 424 -2.70 -2.90 25.35
CA TYR A 424 -1.49 -2.44 26.05
C TYR A 424 -1.30 -3.04 27.45
N LYS A 425 -1.94 -4.15 27.74
CA LYS A 425 -1.70 -4.87 28.99
C LYS A 425 -0.34 -5.57 28.94
N ILE A 426 0.43 -5.37 30.00
CA ILE A 426 1.72 -6.03 30.22
C ILE A 426 1.49 -7.22 31.16
N SER A 427 2.10 -8.33 30.83
CA SER A 427 2.27 -9.48 31.72
C SER A 427 3.77 -9.73 31.86
N LEU A 428 4.27 -9.65 33.05
CA LEU A 428 5.65 -9.98 33.40
C LEU A 428 5.71 -11.44 33.80
N ASP A 429 6.58 -12.18 33.14
CA ASP A 429 6.80 -13.60 33.45
C ASP A 429 7.94 -13.75 34.48
N LYS A 430 8.98 -12.87 34.39
CA LYS A 430 10.13 -12.86 35.30
C LYS A 430 10.75 -11.46 35.37
N LEU A 431 11.28 -11.16 36.57
CA LEU A 431 12.15 -10.01 36.81
C LEU A 431 13.29 -10.45 37.76
N TYR A 432 14.50 -10.22 37.36
CA TYR A 432 15.65 -10.56 38.19
C TYR A 432 16.77 -9.53 38.08
N PHE A 433 17.52 -9.44 39.17
CA PHE A 433 18.72 -8.61 39.29
C PHE A 433 19.96 -9.49 39.18
N GLU A 434 20.93 -9.06 38.38
CA GLU A 434 22.24 -9.75 38.25
C GLU A 434 23.25 -9.01 39.12
N ASN A 435 23.77 -9.63 40.21
CA ASN A 435 24.88 -9.13 41.02
C ASN A 435 26.01 -10.14 41.02
N GLU A 436 27.17 -9.77 41.57
CA GLU A 436 28.34 -10.63 41.64
C GLU A 436 28.11 -11.92 42.47
N SER A 437 27.14 -11.89 43.39
CA SER A 437 26.75 -13.01 44.23
C SER A 437 25.68 -13.94 43.60
N GLY A 438 25.17 -13.63 42.42
CA GLY A 438 24.18 -14.43 41.71
C GLY A 438 22.97 -13.63 41.19
N GLN A 439 21.88 -14.34 40.88
CA GLN A 439 20.64 -13.75 40.44
C GLN A 439 19.62 -13.70 41.58
N LYS A 440 19.08 -12.52 41.89
CA LYS A 440 17.94 -12.37 42.77
C LYS A 440 16.70 -12.18 41.92
N GLU A 441 15.77 -13.14 41.93
CA GLU A 441 14.49 -13.07 41.23
C GLU A 441 13.43 -12.53 42.20
N LEU A 442 12.51 -11.68 41.73
CA LEU A 442 11.32 -11.26 42.47
C LEU A 442 10.39 -12.46 42.60
N ASP A 443 9.76 -12.60 43.77
CA ASP A 443 8.75 -13.60 43.96
C ASP A 443 7.46 -13.31 43.19
N GLU A 444 6.54 -14.27 43.14
CA GLU A 444 5.32 -14.15 42.35
C GLU A 444 4.40 -13.03 42.83
N GLU A 445 4.37 -12.75 44.12
CA GLU A 445 3.55 -11.73 44.73
C GLU A 445 4.08 -10.32 44.44
N GLU A 446 5.38 -10.10 44.61
CA GLU A 446 6.07 -8.86 44.25
C GLU A 446 5.90 -8.57 42.76
N LEU A 447 6.06 -9.58 41.91
CA LEU A 447 5.91 -9.47 40.46
C LEU A 447 4.47 -9.10 40.08
N PHE A 448 3.48 -9.70 40.72
CA PHE A 448 2.07 -9.40 40.53
C PHE A 448 1.73 -7.94 40.88
N PHE A 449 2.14 -7.48 42.08
CA PHE A 449 1.93 -6.09 42.50
C PHE A 449 2.59 -5.08 41.53
N LEU A 450 3.78 -5.36 41.12
CA LEU A 450 4.48 -4.52 40.15
C LEU A 450 3.75 -4.47 38.81
N GLN A 451 3.31 -5.63 38.31
CA GLN A 451 2.56 -5.74 37.07
C GLN A 451 1.24 -4.95 37.12
N GLU A 452 0.46 -5.08 38.17
CA GLU A 452 -0.79 -4.35 38.36
C GLU A 452 -0.54 -2.83 38.37
N ARG A 453 0.48 -2.38 39.05
CA ARG A 453 0.84 -0.95 39.13
C ARG A 453 1.29 -0.40 37.77
N ILE A 454 2.04 -1.19 37.01
CA ILE A 454 2.39 -0.85 35.64
C ILE A 454 1.14 -0.78 34.79
N ASN A 455 0.25 -1.77 34.87
CA ASN A 455 -0.99 -1.84 34.11
C ASN A 455 -1.95 -0.68 34.42
N GLU A 456 -2.05 -0.26 35.68
CA GLU A 456 -2.83 0.94 36.07
C GLU A 456 -2.32 2.21 35.35
N ILE A 457 -1.00 2.40 35.28
CA ILE A 457 -0.40 3.53 34.58
C ILE A 457 -0.64 3.44 33.06
N PHE A 458 -0.62 2.22 32.50
CA PHE A 458 -0.91 1.96 31.10
C PHE A 458 -2.39 2.11 30.76
N SER A 459 -3.30 1.73 31.66
CA SER A 459 -4.75 1.78 31.43
C SER A 459 -5.32 3.20 31.42
N GLN A 460 -4.67 4.14 32.10
CA GLN A 460 -5.12 5.54 32.20
C GLN A 460 -4.93 6.39 30.94
N ASN A 461 -4.83 5.78 29.77
CA ASN A 461 -4.81 6.44 28.45
C ASN A 461 -3.43 6.72 27.84
N SER A 462 -3.13 5.91 26.85
CA SER A 462 -2.12 6.13 25.81
C SER A 462 -0.65 6.02 26.24
N LEU A 463 0.16 5.49 25.34
CA LEU A 463 1.64 5.53 25.37
C LEU A 463 2.22 6.89 25.80
N ASN A 464 1.46 7.96 25.59
CA ASN A 464 1.79 9.31 26.06
C ASN A 464 1.94 9.43 27.57
N ASN A 465 1.15 8.71 28.36
CA ASN A 465 1.20 8.82 29.82
C ASN A 465 2.37 8.05 30.40
N ILE A 466 2.73 6.93 29.79
CA ILE A 466 3.84 6.07 30.26
C ILE A 466 5.18 6.81 30.18
N LEU A 467 5.35 7.57 29.10
CA LEU A 467 6.60 8.28 28.81
C LEU A 467 6.67 9.68 29.45
N LYS A 468 5.64 10.05 30.23
CA LYS A 468 5.76 11.21 31.12
C LYS A 468 6.71 10.87 32.24
N TYR A 469 7.67 11.76 32.45
CA TYR A 469 8.67 11.61 33.49
C TYR A 469 8.08 11.26 34.87
N GLN A 470 6.96 11.87 35.26
CA GLN A 470 6.28 11.60 36.52
C GLN A 470 5.79 10.14 36.66
N ASN A 471 5.31 9.56 35.57
CA ASN A 471 4.81 8.19 35.59
C ASN A 471 5.95 7.17 35.57
N LEU A 472 6.99 7.42 34.76
CA LEU A 472 8.23 6.64 34.82
C LEU A 472 8.87 6.69 36.22
N ARG A 473 8.88 7.88 36.84
CA ARG A 473 9.37 8.03 38.20
C ARG A 473 8.56 7.20 39.19
N LYS A 474 7.22 7.22 39.14
CA LYS A 474 6.35 6.41 40.00
C LYS A 474 6.62 4.91 39.84
N ILE A 475 6.79 4.44 38.59
CA ILE A 475 7.14 3.04 38.30
C ILE A 475 8.50 2.71 38.93
N ILE A 476 9.52 3.54 38.69
CA ILE A 476 10.86 3.29 39.21
C ILE A 476 10.88 3.33 40.73
N GLN A 477 10.21 4.29 41.34
CA GLN A 477 10.12 4.38 42.81
C GLN A 477 9.44 3.16 43.45
N SER A 478 8.50 2.50 42.74
CA SER A 478 7.86 1.29 43.25
C SER A 478 8.76 0.07 43.30
N PHE A 479 9.91 0.11 42.63
CA PHE A 479 10.93 -0.95 42.76
C PHE A 479 11.82 -0.81 44.00
N PHE A 480 11.81 0.37 44.63
CA PHE A 480 12.69 0.70 45.75
C PHE A 480 11.94 0.99 47.05
N ASN A 481 10.63 0.90 47.04
CA ASN A 481 9.74 0.99 48.20
C ASN A 481 9.23 -0.37 48.61
#